data_c5aadd874c410ee490488eb0bd1b50a4
#
_entry.id   c5aadd874c410ee490488eb0bd1b50a4
#
_cell.length_a   1.000
_cell.length_b   1.000
_cell.length_c   1.000
_cell.angle_alpha   90.00
_cell.angle_beta   90.00
_cell.angle_gamma   90.00
#
_symmetry.space_group_name_H-M   'P 1'
#
loop_
_entity.id
_entity.type
_entity.pdbx_description
1 polymer ?
#
loop_
_entity_poly.entity_id
_entity_poly.type
_entity_poly.pdbx_seq_one_letter_code
_entity_poly.pdbx_strand_id
1 'polypeptide(L)'
;MKKCISGSTLKILAMIFMVIDHFGQVVLKNGIILNAPYSMFTDEQFDILMSTVNGCHILGRISFPIFCFLLAEGFFHTHSLKKYILSLGIFALISEPIYDLANTGNLFSLEQQNVLFTLSLGLSVLTTINKFNKNVIISCATIVIGAYISYICKLDGWYYGIALISVFYLFHDMPVLKYTASILVMYICGLNFTISGFVDIYFLTAVLSLLFISMYNGNRGIKMKYFFYIFYPGHLCIFYLLSLIFQQIL
;
A
#
# COMPACT_ATOMS: atom_id res chain seq x y z
N MET A 1 -13.07 -17.58 12.95
CA MET A 1 -11.64 -17.54 13.37
C MET A 1 -11.51 -16.78 14.68
N LYS A 2 -10.52 -17.15 15.54
CA LYS A 2 -10.29 -16.47 16.82
C LYS A 2 -9.69 -15.08 16.55
N LYS A 3 -10.35 -14.02 17.03
CA LYS A 3 -9.88 -12.64 16.93
C LYS A 3 -8.77 -12.39 17.95
N CYS A 4 -7.52 -12.43 17.53
CA CYS A 4 -6.35 -12.37 18.43
C CYS A 4 -5.33 -11.26 18.08
N ILE A 5 -5.48 -10.58 16.93
CA ILE A 5 -4.52 -9.59 16.44
C ILE A 5 -5.01 -8.17 16.72
N SER A 6 -4.17 -7.34 17.35
CA SER A 6 -4.45 -5.93 17.57
C SER A 6 -4.14 -5.08 16.32
N GLY A 7 -4.67 -3.86 16.26
CA GLY A 7 -4.36 -2.92 15.17
C GLY A 7 -2.87 -2.57 15.06
N SER A 8 -2.16 -2.48 16.20
CA SER A 8 -0.69 -2.29 16.18
C SER A 8 0.05 -3.51 15.63
N THR A 9 -0.40 -4.73 15.95
CA THR A 9 0.19 -5.96 15.40
C THR A 9 -0.03 -6.07 13.90
N LEU A 10 -1.26 -5.77 13.42
CA LEU A 10 -1.55 -5.70 11.98
C LEU A 10 -0.67 -4.66 11.28
N LYS A 11 -0.47 -3.50 11.91
CA LYS A 11 0.39 -2.44 11.36
C LYS A 11 1.84 -2.90 11.25
N ILE A 12 2.39 -3.54 12.27
CA ILE A 12 3.75 -4.09 12.25
C ILE A 12 3.88 -5.14 11.15
N LEU A 13 2.90 -6.05 11.03
CA LEU A 13 2.90 -7.07 9.98
C LEU A 13 2.92 -6.42 8.58
N ALA A 14 2.04 -5.43 8.35
CA ALA A 14 2.02 -4.70 7.08
C ALA A 14 3.35 -3.98 6.81
N MET A 15 4.00 -3.39 7.82
CA MET A 15 5.30 -2.75 7.69
C MET A 15 6.40 -3.75 7.32
N ILE A 16 6.39 -4.97 7.88
CA ILE A 16 7.35 -6.02 7.52
C ILE A 16 7.22 -6.38 6.03
N PHE A 17 6.01 -6.63 5.55
CA PHE A 17 5.78 -6.93 4.13
C PHE A 17 6.12 -5.75 3.21
N MET A 18 5.86 -4.52 3.65
CA MET A 18 6.26 -3.30 2.92
C MET A 18 7.79 -3.17 2.81
N VAL A 19 8.52 -3.48 3.88
CA VAL A 19 9.99 -3.47 3.88
C VAL A 19 10.55 -4.51 2.91
N ILE A 20 9.98 -5.71 2.89
CA ILE A 20 10.39 -6.76 1.95
C ILE A 20 10.17 -6.31 0.51
N ASP A 21 9.00 -5.74 0.19
CA ASP A 21 8.68 -5.21 -1.14
C ASP A 21 9.67 -4.14 -1.60
N HIS A 22 9.86 -3.11 -0.76
CA HIS A 22 10.76 -2.01 -1.08
C HIS A 22 12.24 -2.42 -1.13
N PHE A 23 12.64 -3.42 -0.34
CA PHE A 23 13.98 -4.00 -0.46
C PHE A 23 14.17 -4.62 -1.85
N GLY A 24 13.20 -5.41 -2.32
CA GLY A 24 13.21 -5.97 -3.67
C GLY A 24 13.29 -4.89 -4.75
N GLN A 25 12.47 -3.84 -4.65
CA GLN A 25 12.43 -2.78 -5.63
C GLN A 25 13.66 -1.87 -5.60
N VAL A 26 14.01 -1.34 -4.42
CA VAL A 26 15.03 -0.28 -4.31
C VAL A 26 16.44 -0.83 -4.28
N VAL A 27 16.68 -1.89 -3.50
CA VAL A 27 18.04 -2.42 -3.33
C VAL A 27 18.38 -3.41 -4.43
N LEU A 28 17.55 -4.45 -4.61
CA LEU A 28 17.88 -5.50 -5.57
C LEU A 28 17.68 -5.03 -7.01
N LYS A 29 16.52 -4.49 -7.36
CA LYS A 29 16.21 -4.10 -8.73
C LYS A 29 16.94 -2.82 -9.11
N ASN A 30 16.67 -1.70 -8.41
CA ASN A 30 17.23 -0.40 -8.76
C ASN A 30 18.71 -0.29 -8.38
N GLY A 31 19.13 -0.85 -7.24
CA GLY A 31 20.53 -0.78 -6.79
C GLY A 31 21.47 -1.72 -7.53
N ILE A 32 21.05 -2.95 -7.77
CA ILE A 32 21.92 -4.00 -8.34
C ILE A 32 21.59 -4.26 -9.81
N ILE A 33 20.37 -4.75 -10.13
CA ILE A 33 20.05 -5.26 -11.45
C ILE A 33 20.17 -4.19 -12.55
N LEU A 34 19.66 -2.99 -12.32
CA LEU A 34 19.64 -1.93 -13.33
C LEU A 34 20.97 -1.19 -13.47
N ASN A 35 21.92 -1.38 -12.54
CA ASN A 35 23.20 -0.69 -12.54
C ASN A 35 24.40 -1.62 -12.81
N ALA A 36 24.23 -2.93 -12.63
CA ALA A 36 25.30 -3.87 -12.90
C ALA A 36 25.57 -4.01 -14.42
N PRO A 37 26.84 -4.11 -14.83
CA PRO A 37 27.16 -4.50 -16.20
C PRO A 37 26.53 -5.86 -16.55
N TYR A 38 26.01 -6.00 -17.77
CA TYR A 38 25.35 -7.23 -18.22
C TYR A 38 26.25 -8.48 -18.08
N SER A 39 27.57 -8.30 -18.22
CA SER A 39 28.58 -9.36 -18.09
C SER A 39 28.87 -9.79 -16.65
N MET A 40 28.33 -9.11 -15.65
CA MET A 40 28.62 -9.37 -14.23
C MET A 40 27.97 -10.64 -13.71
N PHE A 41 26.77 -10.95 -14.22
CA PHE A 41 26.01 -12.11 -13.81
C PHE A 41 25.96 -13.18 -14.89
N THR A 42 26.01 -14.43 -14.49
CA THR A 42 25.58 -15.52 -15.39
C THR A 42 24.06 -15.47 -15.56
N ASP A 43 23.54 -16.07 -16.63
CA ASP A 43 22.09 -16.12 -16.86
C ASP A 43 21.34 -16.74 -15.65
N GLU A 44 21.92 -17.78 -15.05
CA GLU A 44 21.36 -18.43 -13.85
C GLU A 44 21.32 -17.48 -12.64
N GLN A 45 22.39 -16.71 -12.41
CA GLN A 45 22.45 -15.74 -11.31
C GLN A 45 21.45 -14.60 -11.52
N PHE A 46 21.29 -14.14 -12.76
CA PHE A 46 20.32 -13.12 -13.13
C PHE A 46 18.89 -13.61 -12.89
N ASP A 47 18.57 -14.83 -13.30
CA ASP A 47 17.26 -15.45 -13.09
C ASP A 47 16.93 -15.63 -11.61
N ILE A 48 17.90 -16.04 -10.79
CA ILE A 48 17.72 -16.15 -9.34
C ILE A 48 17.44 -14.76 -8.74
N LEU A 49 18.17 -13.74 -9.13
CA LEU A 49 18.02 -12.38 -8.64
C LEU A 49 16.64 -11.81 -9.01
N MET A 50 16.22 -11.97 -10.27
CA MET A 50 14.89 -11.56 -10.75
C MET A 50 13.76 -12.32 -10.03
N SER A 51 13.92 -13.61 -9.80
CA SER A 51 12.97 -14.43 -9.05
C SER A 51 12.87 -13.97 -7.59
N THR A 52 14.00 -13.56 -6.99
CA THR A 52 14.02 -12.99 -5.62
C THR A 52 13.26 -11.67 -5.57
N VAL A 53 13.47 -10.76 -6.52
CA VAL A 53 12.71 -9.49 -6.64
C VAL A 53 11.22 -9.77 -6.76
N ASN A 54 10.84 -10.70 -7.66
CA ASN A 54 9.44 -11.10 -7.83
C ASN A 54 8.84 -11.67 -6.53
N GLY A 55 9.59 -12.51 -5.80
CA GLY A 55 9.20 -13.03 -4.49
C GLY A 55 8.94 -11.92 -3.47
N CYS A 56 9.81 -10.90 -3.43
CA CYS A 56 9.61 -9.72 -2.58
C CYS A 56 8.32 -8.98 -2.93
N HIS A 57 8.04 -8.76 -4.22
CA HIS A 57 6.81 -8.11 -4.68
C HIS A 57 5.55 -8.93 -4.40
N ILE A 58 5.61 -10.25 -4.54
CA ILE A 58 4.50 -11.15 -4.19
C ILE A 58 4.16 -10.99 -2.71
N LEU A 59 5.14 -11.07 -1.81
CA LEU A 59 4.93 -10.88 -0.38
C LEU A 59 4.44 -9.47 -0.04
N GLY A 60 4.94 -8.47 -0.73
CA GLY A 60 4.56 -7.06 -0.58
C GLY A 60 3.06 -6.82 -0.78
N ARG A 61 2.38 -7.62 -1.62
CA ARG A 61 0.93 -7.48 -1.88
C ARG A 61 0.05 -7.62 -0.63
N ILE A 62 0.55 -8.25 0.42
CA ILE A 62 -0.16 -8.38 1.70
C ILE A 62 -0.26 -7.02 2.42
N SER A 63 0.73 -6.15 2.25
CA SER A 63 0.89 -4.91 3.01
C SER A 63 -0.25 -3.92 2.75
N PHE A 64 -0.48 -3.57 1.50
CA PHE A 64 -1.35 -2.47 1.11
C PHE A 64 -2.82 -2.64 1.54
N PRO A 65 -3.48 -3.82 1.36
CA PRO A 65 -4.84 -4.02 1.84
C PRO A 65 -4.97 -3.87 3.36
N ILE A 66 -3.94 -4.27 4.11
CA ILE A 66 -3.92 -4.09 5.58
C ILE A 66 -3.88 -2.60 5.93
N PHE A 67 -3.08 -1.79 5.22
CA PHE A 67 -3.07 -0.33 5.44
C PHE A 67 -4.39 0.32 5.06
N CYS A 68 -5.04 -0.09 3.97
CA CYS A 68 -6.37 0.36 3.59
C CYS A 68 -7.41 0.06 4.68
N PHE A 69 -7.39 -1.16 5.23
CA PHE A 69 -8.24 -1.56 6.34
C PHE A 69 -7.97 -0.73 7.60
N LEU A 70 -6.71 -0.58 7.99
CA LEU A 70 -6.32 0.20 9.17
C LEU A 70 -6.65 1.69 9.03
N LEU A 71 -6.68 2.23 7.81
CA LEU A 71 -7.14 3.59 7.55
C LEU A 71 -8.63 3.73 7.82
N ALA A 72 -9.45 2.79 7.32
CA ALA A 72 -10.89 2.75 7.56
C ALA A 72 -11.21 2.58 9.05
N GLU A 73 -10.50 1.69 9.76
CA GLU A 73 -10.59 1.56 11.22
C GLU A 73 -10.19 2.87 11.93
N GLY A 74 -9.11 3.50 11.49
CA GLY A 74 -8.65 4.77 12.02
C GLY A 74 -9.67 5.89 11.85
N PHE A 75 -10.47 5.87 10.78
CA PHE A 75 -11.57 6.80 10.56
C PHE A 75 -12.61 6.74 11.69
N PHE A 76 -13.04 5.54 12.08
CA PHE A 76 -14.03 5.35 13.15
C PHE A 76 -13.51 5.74 14.54
N HIS A 77 -12.20 5.63 14.77
CA HIS A 77 -11.59 5.86 16.09
C HIS A 77 -10.94 7.24 16.25
N THR A 78 -10.95 8.09 15.21
CA THR A 78 -10.29 9.40 15.30
C THR A 78 -11.22 10.47 15.85
N HIS A 79 -10.71 11.32 16.77
CA HIS A 79 -11.44 12.49 17.27
C HIS A 79 -11.39 13.69 16.30
N SER A 80 -10.45 13.71 15.35
CA SER A 80 -10.27 14.83 14.40
C SER A 80 -9.81 14.33 13.04
N LEU A 81 -10.79 14.13 12.14
CA LEU A 81 -10.54 13.77 10.74
C LEU A 81 -9.66 14.79 10.02
N LYS A 82 -9.92 16.10 10.25
CA LYS A 82 -9.11 17.18 9.65
C LYS A 82 -7.63 17.06 10.01
N LYS A 83 -7.31 16.82 11.29
CA LYS A 83 -5.92 16.60 11.73
C LYS A 83 -5.33 15.31 11.17
N TYR A 84 -6.15 14.28 10.96
CA TYR A 84 -5.69 13.01 10.41
C TYR A 84 -5.35 13.16 8.93
N ILE A 85 -6.23 13.76 8.12
CA ILE A 85 -5.98 14.05 6.69
C ILE A 85 -4.73 14.93 6.54
N LEU A 86 -4.65 16.02 7.32
CA LEU A 86 -3.52 16.94 7.27
C LEU A 86 -2.20 16.26 7.64
N SER A 87 -2.20 15.40 8.67
CA SER A 87 -1.00 14.64 9.04
C SER A 87 -0.54 13.73 7.90
N LEU A 88 -1.45 12.99 7.25
CA LEU A 88 -1.12 12.13 6.12
C LEU A 88 -0.58 12.96 4.94
N GLY A 89 -1.23 14.08 4.60
CA GLY A 89 -0.80 14.96 3.51
C GLY A 89 0.58 15.57 3.76
N ILE A 90 0.86 16.06 4.98
CA ILE A 90 2.18 16.62 5.33
C ILE A 90 3.27 15.54 5.22
N PHE A 91 3.02 14.35 5.77
CA PHE A 91 4.00 13.27 5.69
C PHE A 91 4.12 12.70 4.27
N ALA A 92 3.07 12.76 3.44
CA ALA A 92 3.16 12.46 2.02
C ALA A 92 4.16 13.41 1.33
N LEU A 93 4.02 14.72 1.54
CA LEU A 93 4.94 15.72 0.98
C LEU A 93 6.38 15.57 1.48
N ILE A 94 6.58 15.26 2.77
CA ILE A 94 7.91 15.03 3.34
C ILE A 94 8.56 13.75 2.77
N SER A 95 7.76 12.74 2.49
CA SER A 95 8.24 11.44 2.02
C SER A 95 8.50 11.42 0.51
N GLU A 96 7.89 12.32 -0.26
CA GLU A 96 7.95 12.30 -1.72
C GLU A 96 9.38 12.39 -2.27
N PRO A 97 10.24 13.33 -1.85
CA PRO A 97 11.61 13.40 -2.38
C PRO A 97 12.41 12.12 -2.16
N ILE A 98 12.20 11.44 -1.02
CA ILE A 98 12.89 10.20 -0.69
C ILE A 98 12.30 9.03 -1.50
N TYR A 99 10.98 9.03 -1.69
CA TYR A 99 10.28 8.05 -2.52
C TYR A 99 10.74 8.14 -3.98
N ASP A 100 10.82 9.35 -4.52
CA ASP A 100 11.29 9.61 -5.88
C ASP A 100 12.75 9.18 -6.07
N LEU A 101 13.64 9.57 -5.15
CA LEU A 101 15.04 9.13 -5.16
C LEU A 101 15.17 7.61 -5.13
N ALA A 102 14.39 6.92 -4.29
CA ALA A 102 14.45 5.47 -4.15
C ALA A 102 13.95 4.74 -5.40
N ASN A 103 12.98 5.30 -6.12
CA ASN A 103 12.35 4.63 -7.26
C ASN A 103 12.92 5.06 -8.61
N THR A 104 13.31 6.33 -8.79
CA THR A 104 13.72 6.89 -10.08
C THR A 104 15.14 7.47 -10.07
N GLY A 105 15.78 7.58 -8.92
CA GLY A 105 17.08 8.25 -8.77
C GLY A 105 17.01 9.79 -8.86
N ASN A 106 15.83 10.38 -9.04
CA ASN A 106 15.63 11.83 -9.13
C ASN A 106 14.93 12.34 -7.87
N LEU A 107 15.25 13.57 -7.42
CA LEU A 107 14.63 14.21 -6.25
C LEU A 107 13.14 14.52 -6.44
N PHE A 108 12.71 14.71 -7.69
CA PHE A 108 11.34 15.01 -8.06
C PHE A 108 10.98 14.27 -9.34
N SER A 109 9.98 13.42 -9.25
CA SER A 109 9.42 12.67 -10.37
C SER A 109 7.90 12.74 -10.36
N LEU A 110 7.29 12.84 -11.54
CA LEU A 110 5.85 12.77 -11.71
C LEU A 110 5.41 11.40 -12.23
N GLU A 111 6.29 10.40 -12.17
CA GLU A 111 5.97 9.05 -12.67
C GLU A 111 5.01 8.31 -11.76
N GLN A 112 5.22 8.41 -10.44
CA GLN A 112 4.34 7.84 -9.43
C GLN A 112 4.52 8.60 -8.11
N GLN A 113 3.43 8.85 -7.40
CA GLN A 113 3.43 9.54 -6.10
C GLN A 113 3.27 8.53 -4.97
N ASN A 114 3.86 8.78 -3.82
CA ASN A 114 3.89 7.83 -2.70
C ASN A 114 2.49 7.50 -2.13
N VAL A 115 2.41 6.35 -1.49
CA VAL A 115 1.17 5.75 -0.94
C VAL A 115 0.44 6.63 0.09
N LEU A 116 1.15 7.54 0.79
CA LEU A 116 0.51 8.40 1.80
C LEU A 116 -0.46 9.40 1.16
N PHE A 117 -0.23 9.81 -0.11
CA PHE A 117 -1.20 10.60 -0.87
C PHE A 117 -2.47 9.81 -1.13
N THR A 118 -2.36 8.54 -1.51
CA THR A 118 -3.52 7.64 -1.71
C THR A 118 -4.33 7.50 -0.42
N LEU A 119 -3.64 7.29 0.71
CA LEU A 119 -4.29 7.19 2.02
C LEU A 119 -4.96 8.50 2.44
N SER A 120 -4.33 9.65 2.16
CA SER A 120 -4.89 10.98 2.46
C SER A 120 -6.13 11.26 1.60
N LEU A 121 -6.08 10.95 0.31
CA LEU A 121 -7.21 11.06 -0.62
C LEU A 121 -8.34 10.10 -0.21
N GLY A 122 -8.01 8.85 0.10
CA GLY A 122 -8.97 7.85 0.59
C GLY A 122 -9.71 8.34 1.84
N LEU A 123 -8.98 8.90 2.80
CA LEU A 123 -9.58 9.47 4.01
C LEU A 123 -10.50 10.66 3.70
N SER A 124 -10.17 11.47 2.69
CA SER A 124 -11.00 12.58 2.20
C SER A 124 -12.29 12.06 1.56
N VAL A 125 -12.20 10.99 0.78
CA VAL A 125 -13.34 10.25 0.20
C VAL A 125 -14.26 9.75 1.32
N LEU A 126 -13.73 9.06 2.33
CA LEU A 126 -14.51 8.57 3.47
C LEU A 126 -15.21 9.72 4.23
N THR A 127 -14.50 10.84 4.40
CA THR A 127 -15.06 12.03 5.07
C THR A 127 -16.26 12.58 4.31
N THR A 128 -16.18 12.63 2.98
CA THR A 128 -17.28 13.08 2.12
C THR A 128 -18.46 12.11 2.19
N ILE A 129 -18.23 10.82 2.06
CA ILE A 129 -19.26 9.77 2.17
C ILE A 129 -19.98 9.87 3.52
N ASN A 130 -19.22 10.04 4.60
CA ASN A 130 -19.78 10.19 5.95
C ASN A 130 -20.63 11.45 6.10
N LYS A 131 -20.15 12.59 5.56
CA LYS A 131 -20.87 13.88 5.60
C LYS A 131 -22.25 13.81 4.95
N PHE A 132 -22.40 13.00 3.94
CA PHE A 132 -23.68 12.79 3.23
C PHE A 132 -24.42 11.52 3.69
N ASN A 133 -24.20 11.06 4.93
CA ASN A 133 -24.87 9.93 5.57
C ASN A 133 -24.88 8.64 4.72
N LYS A 134 -23.79 8.37 4.04
CA LYS A 134 -23.63 7.18 3.15
C LYS A 134 -24.71 7.10 2.06
N ASN A 135 -25.19 8.25 1.58
CA ASN A 135 -26.11 8.26 0.42
C ASN A 135 -25.45 7.52 -0.75
N VAL A 136 -26.16 6.56 -1.35
CA VAL A 136 -25.58 5.63 -2.34
C VAL A 136 -25.05 6.38 -3.56
N ILE A 137 -25.84 7.31 -4.13
CA ILE A 137 -25.46 8.05 -5.35
C ILE A 137 -24.23 8.91 -5.07
N ILE A 138 -24.23 9.65 -3.96
CA ILE A 138 -23.11 10.52 -3.57
C ILE A 138 -21.87 9.68 -3.24
N SER A 139 -22.03 8.53 -2.57
CA SER A 139 -20.94 7.62 -2.27
C SER A 139 -20.28 7.08 -3.54
N CYS A 140 -21.09 6.57 -4.48
CA CYS A 140 -20.60 6.09 -5.77
C CYS A 140 -19.87 7.21 -6.55
N ALA A 141 -20.47 8.39 -6.65
CA ALA A 141 -19.85 9.53 -7.33
C ALA A 141 -18.52 9.93 -6.67
N THR A 142 -18.47 9.99 -5.33
CA THR A 142 -17.26 10.35 -4.58
C THR A 142 -16.15 9.32 -4.75
N ILE A 143 -16.48 8.02 -4.76
CA ILE A 143 -15.50 6.95 -5.00
C ILE A 143 -14.95 7.03 -6.42
N VAL A 144 -15.82 7.21 -7.43
CA VAL A 144 -15.39 7.33 -8.83
C VAL A 144 -14.50 8.55 -9.03
N ILE A 145 -14.88 9.71 -8.48
CA ILE A 145 -14.06 10.94 -8.55
C ILE A 145 -12.71 10.73 -7.83
N GLY A 146 -12.72 10.15 -6.63
CA GLY A 146 -11.49 9.85 -5.90
C GLY A 146 -10.57 8.88 -6.64
N ALA A 147 -11.14 7.82 -7.22
CA ALA A 147 -10.43 6.86 -8.05
C ALA A 147 -9.82 7.51 -9.30
N TYR A 148 -10.56 8.39 -9.96
CA TYR A 148 -10.10 9.15 -11.12
C TYR A 148 -8.96 10.11 -10.78
N ILE A 149 -9.07 10.84 -9.65
CA ILE A 149 -7.99 11.71 -9.15
C ILE A 149 -6.75 10.88 -8.86
N SER A 150 -6.89 9.74 -8.17
CA SER A 150 -5.78 8.83 -7.86
C SER A 150 -5.08 8.33 -9.13
N TYR A 151 -5.84 8.03 -10.17
CA TYR A 151 -5.33 7.60 -11.47
C TYR A 151 -4.56 8.71 -12.19
N ILE A 152 -5.14 9.92 -12.33
CA ILE A 152 -4.48 11.06 -13.03
C ILE A 152 -3.23 11.51 -12.29
N CYS A 153 -3.30 11.59 -10.96
CA CYS A 153 -2.14 11.98 -10.14
C CYS A 153 -1.13 10.85 -9.97
N LYS A 154 -1.36 9.68 -10.58
CA LYS A 154 -0.49 8.50 -10.51
C LYS A 154 -0.12 8.13 -9.07
N LEU A 155 -1.09 8.18 -8.15
CA LEU A 155 -0.85 7.84 -6.75
C LEU A 155 -0.59 6.34 -6.60
N ASP A 156 0.35 5.96 -5.74
CA ASP A 156 0.64 4.56 -5.47
C ASP A 156 -0.61 3.83 -4.91
N GLY A 157 -0.93 2.68 -5.50
CA GLY A 157 -2.20 1.97 -5.25
C GLY A 157 -3.36 2.43 -6.12
N TRP A 158 -3.22 3.51 -6.91
CA TRP A 158 -4.13 3.95 -7.97
C TRP A 158 -5.61 3.97 -7.51
N TYR A 159 -6.55 3.72 -8.44
CA TYR A 159 -8.00 3.56 -8.13
C TYR A 159 -8.31 2.37 -7.22
N TYR A 160 -7.46 1.33 -7.21
CA TYR A 160 -7.56 0.17 -6.34
C TYR A 160 -7.57 0.55 -4.86
N GLY A 161 -6.66 1.42 -4.43
CA GLY A 161 -6.59 1.88 -3.05
C GLY A 161 -7.86 2.59 -2.59
N ILE A 162 -8.40 3.49 -3.41
CA ILE A 162 -9.63 4.24 -3.10
C ILE A 162 -10.83 3.30 -3.01
N ALA A 163 -10.95 2.36 -3.95
CA ALA A 163 -12.04 1.38 -3.96
C ALA A 163 -11.98 0.49 -2.69
N LEU A 164 -10.80 -0.02 -2.36
CA LEU A 164 -10.62 -0.93 -1.22
C LEU A 164 -10.87 -0.23 0.13
N ILE A 165 -10.35 0.98 0.31
CA ILE A 165 -10.61 1.82 1.50
C ILE A 165 -12.12 2.05 1.66
N SER A 166 -12.81 2.35 0.56
CA SER A 166 -14.25 2.59 0.56
C SER A 166 -15.06 1.34 0.91
N VAL A 167 -14.66 0.17 0.41
CA VAL A 167 -15.27 -1.12 0.75
C VAL A 167 -15.13 -1.42 2.23
N PHE A 168 -13.93 -1.27 2.81
CA PHE A 168 -13.72 -1.49 4.24
C PHE A 168 -14.55 -0.54 5.12
N TYR A 169 -14.77 0.68 4.67
CA TYR A 169 -15.58 1.65 5.37
C TYR A 169 -17.10 1.38 5.23
N LEU A 170 -17.58 1.18 4.01
CA LEU A 170 -19.01 1.03 3.74
C LEU A 170 -19.57 -0.27 4.33
N PHE A 171 -18.80 -1.35 4.28
CA PHE A 171 -19.20 -2.67 4.77
C PHE A 171 -18.56 -3.04 6.11
N HIS A 172 -18.17 -2.02 6.92
CA HIS A 172 -17.48 -2.24 8.20
C HIS A 172 -18.19 -3.27 9.08
N ASP A 173 -19.49 -3.14 9.25
CA ASP A 173 -20.31 -3.99 10.14
C ASP A 173 -20.92 -5.21 9.44
N MET A 174 -20.61 -5.40 8.16
CA MET A 174 -21.14 -6.49 7.31
C MET A 174 -20.00 -7.43 6.85
N PRO A 175 -19.54 -8.37 7.70
CA PRO A 175 -18.32 -9.12 7.41
C PRO A 175 -18.37 -9.88 6.10
N VAL A 176 -19.50 -10.50 5.73
CA VAL A 176 -19.62 -11.22 4.46
C VAL A 176 -19.42 -10.27 3.28
N LEU A 177 -20.15 -9.15 3.23
CA LEU A 177 -20.05 -8.17 2.16
C LEU A 177 -18.66 -7.52 2.13
N LYS A 178 -18.07 -7.23 3.30
CA LYS A 178 -16.72 -6.68 3.40
C LYS A 178 -15.69 -7.56 2.69
N TYR A 179 -15.66 -8.85 3.01
CA TYR A 179 -14.66 -9.74 2.44
C TYR A 179 -14.95 -10.08 0.97
N THR A 180 -16.21 -10.35 0.60
CA THR A 180 -16.57 -10.64 -0.79
C THR A 180 -16.33 -9.45 -1.71
N ALA A 181 -16.74 -8.24 -1.29
CA ALA A 181 -16.49 -7.03 -2.06
C ALA A 181 -14.99 -6.69 -2.13
N SER A 182 -14.21 -6.93 -1.06
CA SER A 182 -12.75 -6.74 -1.10
C SER A 182 -12.08 -7.68 -2.10
N ILE A 183 -12.45 -8.98 -2.12
CA ILE A 183 -11.95 -9.93 -3.11
C ILE A 183 -12.33 -9.48 -4.53
N LEU A 184 -13.57 -9.04 -4.73
CA LEU A 184 -14.03 -8.54 -6.02
C LEU A 184 -13.23 -7.32 -6.49
N VAL A 185 -13.00 -6.34 -5.61
CA VAL A 185 -12.17 -5.16 -5.91
C VAL A 185 -10.73 -5.57 -6.21
N MET A 186 -10.14 -6.48 -5.43
CA MET A 186 -8.79 -6.99 -5.67
C MET A 186 -8.69 -7.66 -7.04
N TYR A 187 -9.70 -8.43 -7.43
CA TYR A 187 -9.75 -9.08 -8.73
C TYR A 187 -9.92 -8.08 -9.88
N ILE A 188 -10.94 -7.20 -9.80
CA ILE A 188 -11.27 -6.24 -10.87
C ILE A 188 -10.15 -5.22 -11.08
N CYS A 189 -9.58 -4.68 -9.99
CA CYS A 189 -8.61 -3.60 -10.06
C CYS A 189 -7.17 -4.08 -10.24
N GLY A 190 -6.87 -5.33 -9.94
CA GLY A 190 -5.50 -5.87 -9.95
C GLY A 190 -5.14 -6.69 -11.18
N LEU A 191 -6.11 -7.07 -12.03
CA LEU A 191 -5.91 -8.12 -13.02
C LEU A 191 -6.58 -7.85 -14.37
N ASN A 192 -6.06 -8.55 -15.38
CA ASN A 192 -6.47 -8.49 -16.78
C ASN A 192 -7.78 -9.24 -17.08
N PHE A 193 -8.80 -9.23 -16.21
CA PHE A 193 -10.13 -9.83 -16.41
C PHE A 193 -10.12 -11.23 -17.06
N THR A 194 -9.12 -12.04 -16.71
CA THR A 194 -9.01 -13.41 -17.25
C THR A 194 -9.33 -14.43 -16.17
N ILE A 195 -9.90 -15.57 -16.54
CA ILE A 195 -10.18 -16.67 -15.60
C ILE A 195 -8.89 -17.12 -14.92
N SER A 196 -7.76 -17.11 -15.62
CA SER A 196 -6.43 -17.39 -15.06
C SER A 196 -6.00 -16.40 -13.98
N GLY A 197 -6.58 -15.21 -13.95
CA GLY A 197 -6.34 -14.22 -12.90
C GLY A 197 -6.73 -14.69 -11.50
N PHE A 198 -7.67 -15.61 -11.34
CA PHE A 198 -8.02 -16.17 -10.03
C PHE A 198 -6.94 -17.06 -9.44
N VAL A 199 -6.04 -17.58 -10.25
CA VAL A 199 -4.88 -18.38 -9.82
C VAL A 199 -3.57 -17.60 -9.87
N ASP A 200 -3.64 -16.29 -10.20
CA ASP A 200 -2.49 -15.41 -10.18
C ASP A 200 -1.95 -15.25 -8.75
N ILE A 201 -0.64 -15.46 -8.59
CA ILE A 201 0.00 -15.47 -7.27
C ILE A 201 -0.06 -14.09 -6.59
N TYR A 202 -0.03 -13.00 -7.33
CA TYR A 202 -0.15 -11.65 -6.78
C TYR A 202 -1.56 -11.39 -6.22
N PHE A 203 -2.60 -11.86 -6.95
CA PHE A 203 -3.97 -11.81 -6.46
C PHE A 203 -4.16 -12.66 -5.21
N LEU A 204 -3.72 -13.93 -5.23
CA LEU A 204 -3.85 -14.83 -4.09
C LEU A 204 -3.16 -14.27 -2.85
N THR A 205 -2.00 -13.66 -3.01
CA THR A 205 -1.25 -13.05 -1.91
C THR A 205 -1.94 -11.79 -1.39
N ALA A 206 -2.51 -10.97 -2.27
CA ALA A 206 -3.34 -9.84 -1.83
C ALA A 206 -4.56 -10.30 -1.03
N VAL A 207 -5.26 -11.36 -1.49
CA VAL A 207 -6.40 -11.97 -0.78
C VAL A 207 -5.97 -12.55 0.57
N LEU A 208 -4.76 -13.09 0.70
CA LEU A 208 -4.21 -13.59 1.97
C LEU A 208 -4.19 -12.50 3.05
N SER A 209 -4.08 -11.23 2.70
CA SER A 209 -4.18 -10.11 3.64
C SER A 209 -5.50 -10.11 4.42
N LEU A 210 -6.59 -10.56 3.78
CA LEU A 210 -7.92 -10.63 4.41
C LEU A 210 -7.98 -11.67 5.54
N LEU A 211 -7.12 -12.70 5.49
CA LEU A 211 -6.96 -13.64 6.58
C LEU A 211 -6.46 -12.92 7.84
N PHE A 212 -5.39 -12.13 7.72
CA PHE A 212 -4.87 -11.35 8.85
C PHE A 212 -5.88 -10.32 9.34
N ILE A 213 -6.58 -9.63 8.42
CA ILE A 213 -7.64 -8.69 8.76
C ILE A 213 -8.78 -9.38 9.52
N SER A 214 -9.15 -10.61 9.16
CA SER A 214 -10.21 -11.37 9.82
C SER A 214 -9.89 -11.74 11.27
N MET A 215 -8.60 -11.80 11.62
CA MET A 215 -8.11 -12.05 12.97
C MET A 215 -8.07 -10.80 13.84
N TYR A 216 -8.39 -9.62 13.31
CA TYR A 216 -8.41 -8.38 14.06
C TYR A 216 -9.46 -8.40 15.17
N ASN A 217 -9.04 -8.00 16.38
CA ASN A 217 -9.84 -8.09 17.60
C ASN A 217 -10.56 -6.78 18.01
N GLY A 218 -10.51 -5.75 17.16
CA GLY A 218 -11.09 -4.43 17.46
C GLY A 218 -10.23 -3.54 18.36
N ASN A 219 -9.15 -4.05 18.95
CA ASN A 219 -8.31 -3.29 19.86
C ASN A 219 -7.18 -2.59 19.11
N ARG A 220 -6.95 -1.32 19.44
CA ARG A 220 -5.89 -0.52 18.86
C ARG A 220 -4.49 -1.09 19.10
N GLY A 221 -4.25 -1.65 20.29
CA GLY A 221 -2.90 -2.02 20.74
C GLY A 221 -2.01 -0.81 21.05
N ILE A 222 -0.70 -0.93 20.82
CA ILE A 222 0.31 0.10 21.12
C ILE A 222 0.11 1.35 20.25
N LYS A 223 0.29 2.53 20.83
CA LYS A 223 0.20 3.81 20.11
C LYS A 223 1.46 4.01 19.23
N MET A 224 1.33 3.84 17.92
CA MET A 224 2.45 3.89 16.95
C MET A 224 2.27 4.96 15.87
N LYS A 225 1.50 6.03 16.12
CA LYS A 225 1.17 7.03 15.10
C LYS A 225 2.42 7.66 14.46
N TYR A 226 3.27 8.26 15.27
CA TYR A 226 4.47 8.97 14.78
C TYR A 226 5.54 8.01 14.29
N PHE A 227 5.67 6.85 14.91
CA PHE A 227 6.60 5.82 14.45
C PHE A 227 6.31 5.42 12.99
N PHE A 228 5.06 5.18 12.62
CA PHE A 228 4.69 4.86 11.26
C PHE A 228 5.04 5.98 10.25
N TYR A 229 4.77 7.22 10.60
CA TYR A 229 5.06 8.36 9.73
C TYR A 229 6.55 8.57 9.49
N ILE A 230 7.39 8.37 10.50
CA ILE A 230 8.84 8.47 10.36
C ILE A 230 9.42 7.24 9.68
N PHE A 231 8.87 6.06 9.98
CA PHE A 231 9.33 4.80 9.42
C PHE A 231 9.21 4.75 7.90
N TYR A 232 8.11 5.30 7.35
CA TYR A 232 7.87 5.24 5.91
C TYR A 232 8.99 5.93 5.08
N PRO A 233 9.33 7.22 5.27
CA PRO A 233 10.48 7.80 4.59
C PRO A 233 11.81 7.23 5.08
N GLY A 234 11.91 6.84 6.35
CA GLY A 234 13.15 6.37 6.95
C GLY A 234 13.69 5.08 6.32
N HIS A 235 12.84 4.05 6.15
CA HIS A 235 13.30 2.80 5.52
C HIS A 235 13.62 2.97 4.03
N LEU A 236 12.89 3.84 3.31
CA LEU A 236 13.21 4.17 1.91
C LEU A 236 14.57 4.89 1.81
N CYS A 237 14.84 5.82 2.73
CA CYS A 237 16.15 6.50 2.81
C CYS A 237 17.28 5.49 3.03
N ILE A 238 17.12 4.55 3.97
CA ILE A 238 18.11 3.50 4.22
C ILE A 238 18.32 2.65 2.96
N PHE A 239 17.27 2.23 2.29
CA PHE A 239 17.36 1.42 1.07
C PHE A 239 17.99 2.18 -0.09
N TYR A 240 17.68 3.45 -0.24
CA TYR A 240 18.33 4.30 -1.24
C TYR A 240 19.83 4.42 -0.97
N LEU A 241 20.24 4.68 0.28
CA LEU A 241 21.66 4.72 0.64
C LEU A 241 22.37 3.37 0.40
N LEU A 242 21.71 2.26 0.71
CA LEU A 242 22.24 0.92 0.40
C LEU A 242 22.37 0.72 -1.13
N SER A 243 21.39 1.16 -1.93
CA SER A 243 21.47 1.07 -3.38
C SER A 243 22.65 1.85 -3.95
N LEU A 244 22.94 3.03 -3.43
CA LEU A 244 24.13 3.82 -3.83
C LEU A 244 25.44 3.12 -3.49
N ILE A 245 25.52 2.44 -2.34
CA ILE A 245 26.71 1.66 -1.96
C ILE A 245 26.92 0.52 -2.96
N PHE A 246 25.87 -0.21 -3.32
CA PHE A 246 25.99 -1.27 -4.32
C PHE A 246 26.39 -0.74 -5.68
N GLN A 247 25.86 0.39 -6.14
CA GLN A 247 26.24 1.03 -7.41
C GLN A 247 27.71 1.46 -7.46
N GLN A 248 28.33 1.72 -6.32
CA GLN A 248 29.78 2.05 -6.25
C GLN A 248 30.69 0.82 -6.24
N ILE A 249 30.16 -0.33 -5.85
CA ILE A 249 30.92 -1.59 -5.76
C ILE A 249 30.83 -2.37 -7.07
N LEU A 250 29.76 -2.20 -7.82
CA LEU A 250 29.51 -2.82 -9.14
C LEU A 250 30.26 -2.12 -10.25
#